data_b0860ff9fe15854d266d43e5dbab73de
#
_entry.id   b0860ff9fe15854d266d43e5dbab73de
#
_cell.length_a   1.000
_cell.length_b   1.000
_cell.length_c   1.000
_cell.angle_alpha   90.00
_cell.angle_beta   90.00
_cell.angle_gamma   90.00
#
_symmetry.space_group_name_H-M   'P 1'
#
loop_
_entity.id
_entity.type
_entity.pdbx_description
1 polymer ?
#
loop_
_entity_poly.entity_id
_entity_poly.type
_entity_poly.pdbx_seq_one_letter_code
_entity_poly.pdbx_strand_id
1 'polypeptide(L)'
;MPEATPLLKVTGTKALGAEVILHGDNYDEAYAHALTYAQENGLTFIHPFEDPMVIAGQGTVALEMIDEIKDLDIVVVPIGGGGLISGMASAIKQIDPKIKIIGVNAAGAPAMHTSFYAKKAINSKSVRTIADGISVRDVSQPNLEHILECVDEVVTVDDEEIAAGILFLLERQKLVVEGAGAASVAAIMHRKFEFAKEAKIGAVLSGGNIDVQMLSVIIEKGLIKSHRKMKLVITLIDKPGSLMRLTDLFRNANANIIQIDYDRFSTKLSYGDAQITIILETKGKEHQAMIREMLNEAKYPFVEEV
;
A
#
# COMPACT_ATOMS: atom_id res chain seq x y z
N MET A 1 3.50 14.33 -18.00
CA MET A 1 2.77 13.34 -17.20
C MET A 1 1.86 12.55 -18.12
N PRO A 2 1.53 11.26 -17.85
CA PRO A 2 0.50 10.54 -18.60
C PRO A 2 -0.85 11.24 -18.59
N GLU A 3 -1.67 11.03 -19.63
CA GLU A 3 -3.00 11.67 -19.73
C GLU A 3 -3.95 11.21 -18.61
N ALA A 4 -3.79 9.95 -18.13
CA ALA A 4 -4.57 9.39 -17.03
C ALA A 4 -4.08 9.84 -15.62
N THR A 5 -3.14 10.81 -15.54
CA THR A 5 -2.64 11.30 -14.24
C THR A 5 -3.77 11.92 -13.41
N PRO A 6 -3.90 11.55 -12.12
CA PRO A 6 -4.93 12.08 -11.24
C PRO A 6 -4.97 13.62 -11.22
N LEU A 7 -6.17 14.19 -11.28
CA LEU A 7 -6.39 15.64 -11.41
C LEU A 7 -5.68 16.43 -10.31
N LEU A 8 -5.63 15.92 -9.08
CA LEU A 8 -4.96 16.58 -7.96
C LEU A 8 -3.45 16.74 -8.19
N LYS A 9 -2.78 15.77 -8.83
CA LYS A 9 -1.36 15.88 -9.17
C LYS A 9 -1.14 16.96 -10.25
N VAL A 10 -1.98 16.98 -11.27
CA VAL A 10 -1.91 17.97 -12.36
C VAL A 10 -2.16 19.38 -11.85
N THR A 11 -3.25 19.58 -11.10
CA THR A 11 -3.63 20.91 -10.59
C THR A 11 -2.68 21.39 -9.52
N GLY A 12 -2.20 20.52 -8.63
CA GLY A 12 -1.20 20.85 -7.61
C GLY A 12 0.11 21.33 -8.24
N THR A 13 0.60 20.62 -9.27
CA THR A 13 1.82 21.02 -9.99
C THR A 13 1.66 22.36 -10.69
N LYS A 14 0.51 22.58 -11.36
CA LYS A 14 0.19 23.89 -12.00
C LYS A 14 0.09 25.00 -10.99
N ALA A 15 -0.48 24.76 -9.81
CA ALA A 15 -0.62 25.78 -8.75
C ALA A 15 0.74 26.27 -8.21
N LEU A 16 1.78 25.48 -8.36
CA LEU A 16 3.16 25.85 -8.03
C LEU A 16 3.87 26.63 -9.16
N GLY A 17 3.16 26.98 -10.24
CA GLY A 17 3.68 27.75 -11.35
C GLY A 17 4.37 26.94 -12.45
N ALA A 18 4.32 25.62 -12.38
CA ALA A 18 4.89 24.75 -13.40
C ALA A 18 3.96 24.60 -14.62
N GLU A 19 4.54 24.53 -15.82
CA GLU A 19 3.84 24.07 -17.00
C GLU A 19 3.68 22.55 -16.95
N VAL A 20 2.47 22.04 -17.15
CA VAL A 20 2.18 20.61 -17.16
C VAL A 20 1.77 20.18 -18.54
N ILE A 21 2.56 19.32 -19.14
CA ILE A 21 2.30 18.67 -20.44
C ILE A 21 1.80 17.26 -20.17
N LEU A 22 0.59 16.95 -20.65
CA LEU A 22 0.02 15.60 -20.60
C LEU A 22 0.30 14.91 -21.93
N HIS A 23 0.86 13.68 -21.87
CA HIS A 23 1.18 12.91 -23.07
C HIS A 23 1.24 11.41 -22.78
N GLY A 24 0.61 10.63 -23.65
CA GLY A 24 0.62 9.16 -23.60
C GLY A 24 -0.21 8.55 -22.49
N ASP A 25 -0.38 7.24 -22.57
CA ASP A 25 -1.25 6.48 -21.65
C ASP A 25 -0.50 5.99 -20.39
N ASN A 26 0.84 6.01 -20.41
CA ASN A 26 1.67 5.47 -19.34
C ASN A 26 2.94 6.30 -19.11
N TYR A 27 3.68 5.92 -18.05
CA TYR A 27 4.92 6.61 -17.69
C TYR A 27 5.98 6.58 -18.79
N ASP A 28 6.15 5.44 -19.47
CA ASP A 28 7.22 5.28 -20.47
C ASP A 28 7.01 6.19 -21.69
N GLU A 29 5.75 6.33 -22.14
CA GLU A 29 5.39 7.24 -23.24
C GLU A 29 5.57 8.70 -22.84
N ALA A 30 5.13 9.07 -21.64
CA ALA A 30 5.34 10.42 -21.12
C ALA A 30 6.84 10.74 -20.95
N TYR A 31 7.64 9.77 -20.50
CA TYR A 31 9.09 9.88 -20.36
C TYR A 31 9.80 10.08 -21.72
N ALA A 32 9.48 9.24 -22.70
CA ALA A 32 10.06 9.36 -24.04
C ALA A 32 9.73 10.73 -24.68
N HIS A 33 8.48 11.18 -24.53
CA HIS A 33 8.07 12.51 -24.97
C HIS A 33 8.82 13.63 -24.24
N ALA A 34 9.00 13.52 -22.92
CA ALA A 34 9.70 14.52 -22.12
C ALA A 34 11.16 14.67 -22.53
N LEU A 35 11.85 13.56 -22.87
CA LEU A 35 13.21 13.60 -23.38
C LEU A 35 13.31 14.35 -24.73
N THR A 36 12.41 14.02 -25.66
CA THR A 36 12.34 14.67 -26.97
C THR A 36 12.04 16.17 -26.82
N TYR A 37 11.03 16.50 -26.01
CA TYR A 37 10.65 17.89 -25.74
C TYR A 37 11.79 18.69 -25.11
N ALA A 38 12.51 18.11 -24.14
CA ALA A 38 13.65 18.77 -23.51
C ALA A 38 14.77 19.05 -24.52
N GLN A 39 15.06 18.09 -25.41
CA GLN A 39 16.07 18.25 -26.45
C GLN A 39 15.69 19.34 -27.46
N GLU A 40 14.44 19.34 -27.94
CA GLU A 40 13.96 20.31 -28.93
C GLU A 40 13.89 21.75 -28.39
N ASN A 41 13.67 21.90 -27.09
CA ASN A 41 13.53 23.21 -26.45
C ASN A 41 14.77 23.65 -25.64
N GLY A 42 15.88 22.89 -25.71
CA GLY A 42 17.12 23.22 -25.01
C GLY A 42 16.97 23.18 -23.48
N LEU A 43 16.07 22.32 -22.94
CA LEU A 43 15.82 22.17 -21.51
C LEU A 43 16.69 21.08 -20.92
N THR A 44 17.04 21.20 -19.65
CA THR A 44 17.73 20.15 -18.90
C THR A 44 16.70 19.15 -18.36
N PHE A 45 16.83 17.89 -18.76
CA PHE A 45 16.04 16.81 -18.16
C PHE A 45 16.73 16.34 -16.87
N ILE A 46 16.01 16.37 -15.76
CA ILE A 46 16.49 15.84 -14.49
C ILE A 46 15.84 14.48 -14.28
N HIS A 47 16.66 13.42 -14.33
CA HIS A 47 16.15 12.06 -14.17
C HIS A 47 15.74 11.80 -12.70
N PRO A 48 14.55 11.27 -12.41
CA PRO A 48 14.01 11.19 -11.05
C PRO A 48 14.79 10.25 -10.13
N PHE A 49 15.57 9.31 -10.65
CA PHE A 49 16.31 8.33 -9.85
C PHE A 49 17.66 7.87 -10.42
N GLU A 50 18.11 8.39 -11.59
CA GLU A 50 19.43 8.06 -12.17
C GLU A 50 20.42 9.22 -12.14
N ASP A 51 19.94 10.45 -11.97
CA ASP A 51 20.82 11.61 -11.88
C ASP A 51 21.69 11.52 -10.62
N PRO A 52 23.03 11.60 -10.73
CA PRO A 52 23.92 11.47 -9.58
C PRO A 52 23.68 12.51 -8.50
N MET A 53 23.27 13.74 -8.87
CA MET A 53 22.95 14.79 -7.89
C MET A 53 21.64 14.50 -7.15
N VAL A 54 20.66 13.90 -7.85
CA VAL A 54 19.42 13.43 -7.21
C VAL A 54 19.73 12.28 -6.24
N ILE A 55 20.54 11.30 -6.65
CA ILE A 55 20.98 10.19 -5.79
C ILE A 55 21.71 10.72 -4.55
N ALA A 56 22.65 11.65 -4.73
CA ALA A 56 23.37 12.27 -3.63
C ALA A 56 22.41 13.02 -2.67
N GLY A 57 21.43 13.73 -3.22
CA GLY A 57 20.37 14.37 -2.44
C GLY A 57 19.57 13.38 -1.59
N GLN A 58 19.26 12.18 -2.10
CA GLN A 58 18.57 11.14 -1.33
C GLN A 58 19.44 10.62 -0.16
N GLY A 59 20.76 10.67 -0.28
CA GLY A 59 21.69 10.32 0.80
C GLY A 59 21.53 11.18 2.06
N THR A 60 21.02 12.41 1.94
CA THR A 60 20.80 13.32 3.09
C THR A 60 19.81 12.74 4.11
N VAL A 61 18.82 11.95 3.66
CA VAL A 61 17.89 11.24 4.56
C VAL A 61 18.67 10.32 5.52
N ALA A 62 19.65 9.60 5.00
CA ALA A 62 20.48 8.71 5.80
C ALA A 62 21.36 9.49 6.80
N LEU A 63 21.90 10.63 6.40
CA LEU A 63 22.71 11.47 7.28
C LEU A 63 21.89 11.95 8.48
N GLU A 64 20.68 12.45 8.24
CA GLU A 64 19.76 12.87 9.30
C GLU A 64 19.37 11.71 10.22
N MET A 65 19.05 10.52 9.64
CA MET A 65 18.72 9.34 10.44
C MET A 65 19.84 8.91 11.38
N ILE A 66 21.10 8.87 10.89
CA ILE A 66 22.25 8.46 11.69
C ILE A 66 22.58 9.50 12.76
N ASP A 67 22.38 10.78 12.45
CA ASP A 67 22.61 11.84 13.44
C ASP A 67 21.60 11.81 14.56
N GLU A 68 20.32 11.61 14.24
CA GLU A 68 19.20 11.58 15.18
C GLU A 68 19.16 10.28 16.00
N ILE A 69 19.40 9.13 15.36
CA ILE A 69 19.26 7.81 15.99
C ILE A 69 20.61 7.12 16.05
N LYS A 70 21.16 7.01 17.26
CA LYS A 70 22.41 6.29 17.50
C LYS A 70 22.16 4.77 17.61
N ASP A 71 23.16 3.98 17.19
CA ASP A 71 23.16 2.52 17.28
C ASP A 71 22.05 1.85 16.47
N LEU A 72 21.80 2.31 15.24
CA LEU A 72 20.96 1.61 14.28
C LEU A 72 21.61 0.28 13.88
N ASP A 73 20.84 -0.81 13.91
CA ASP A 73 21.29 -2.13 13.43
C ASP A 73 20.90 -2.33 11.96
N ILE A 74 19.70 -1.86 11.59
CA ILE A 74 19.11 -2.11 10.27
C ILE A 74 18.41 -0.85 9.77
N VAL A 75 18.54 -0.57 8.47
CA VAL A 75 17.73 0.45 7.78
C VAL A 75 16.98 -0.21 6.63
N VAL A 76 15.66 0.01 6.58
CA VAL A 76 14.75 -0.58 5.59
C VAL A 76 14.26 0.52 4.66
N VAL A 77 14.50 0.35 3.35
CA VAL A 77 14.28 1.39 2.33
C VAL A 77 13.44 0.83 1.17
N PRO A 78 12.35 1.50 0.73
CA PRO A 78 11.59 1.06 -0.43
C PRO A 78 12.39 1.26 -1.72
N ILE A 79 12.24 0.34 -2.67
CA ILE A 79 12.91 0.37 -3.97
C ILE A 79 11.89 0.40 -5.11
N GLY A 80 11.91 1.48 -5.90
CA GLY A 80 11.39 1.52 -7.26
C GLY A 80 12.56 1.51 -8.26
N GLY A 81 12.92 2.65 -8.83
CA GLY A 81 14.08 2.81 -9.70
C GLY A 81 15.44 2.77 -9.00
N GLY A 82 15.47 2.75 -7.68
CA GLY A 82 16.68 2.54 -6.88
C GLY A 82 17.41 3.82 -6.42
N GLY A 83 16.99 5.01 -6.86
CA GLY A 83 17.72 6.26 -6.52
C GLY A 83 17.76 6.55 -5.02
N LEU A 84 16.66 6.38 -4.30
CA LEU A 84 16.60 6.60 -2.85
C LEU A 84 17.55 5.67 -2.09
N ILE A 85 17.43 4.36 -2.31
CA ILE A 85 18.26 3.38 -1.60
C ILE A 85 19.73 3.50 -1.99
N SER A 86 20.05 3.80 -3.26
CA SER A 86 21.44 4.01 -3.71
C SER A 86 22.10 5.15 -2.95
N GLY A 87 21.43 6.30 -2.83
CA GLY A 87 21.94 7.44 -2.06
C GLY A 87 22.08 7.14 -0.57
N MET A 88 21.03 6.58 0.03
CA MET A 88 21.02 6.26 1.46
C MET A 88 22.05 5.20 1.83
N ALA A 89 22.08 4.08 1.08
CA ALA A 89 23.00 2.97 1.37
C ALA A 89 24.46 3.40 1.20
N SER A 90 24.77 4.16 0.14
CA SER A 90 26.11 4.69 -0.06
C SER A 90 26.56 5.57 1.11
N ALA A 91 25.70 6.47 1.60
CA ALA A 91 26.00 7.31 2.76
C ALA A 91 26.18 6.49 4.05
N ILE A 92 25.27 5.56 4.33
CA ILE A 92 25.33 4.71 5.53
C ILE A 92 26.57 3.85 5.54
N LYS A 93 26.88 3.15 4.45
CA LYS A 93 28.03 2.23 4.40
C LYS A 93 29.39 2.95 4.52
N GLN A 94 29.46 4.23 4.14
CA GLN A 94 30.67 5.04 4.36
C GLN A 94 30.83 5.51 5.81
N ILE A 95 29.74 5.70 6.55
CA ILE A 95 29.74 6.18 7.94
C ILE A 95 29.83 5.02 8.92
N ASP A 96 28.92 4.04 8.78
CA ASP A 96 28.91 2.81 9.59
C ASP A 96 28.54 1.60 8.73
N PRO A 97 29.54 0.87 8.21
CA PRO A 97 29.30 -0.29 7.35
C PRO A 97 28.67 -1.49 8.06
N LYS A 98 28.50 -1.45 9.40
CA LYS A 98 27.85 -2.51 10.16
C LYS A 98 26.33 -2.45 10.06
N ILE A 99 25.76 -1.28 9.79
CA ILE A 99 24.32 -1.11 9.62
C ILE A 99 23.86 -1.92 8.40
N LYS A 100 22.96 -2.88 8.62
CA LYS A 100 22.39 -3.71 7.55
C LYS A 100 21.35 -2.90 6.77
N ILE A 101 21.44 -2.94 5.45
CA ILE A 101 20.52 -2.23 4.54
C ILE A 101 19.60 -3.25 3.87
N ILE A 102 18.30 -3.10 4.10
CA ILE A 102 17.28 -3.94 3.48
C ILE A 102 16.50 -3.12 2.47
N GLY A 103 16.54 -3.54 1.22
CA GLY A 103 15.71 -2.99 0.16
C GLY A 103 14.35 -3.69 0.09
N VAL A 104 13.28 -2.95 -0.19
CA VAL A 104 11.92 -3.49 -0.29
C VAL A 104 11.29 -3.14 -1.63
N ASN A 105 11.04 -4.14 -2.48
CA ASN A 105 10.24 -4.01 -3.69
C ASN A 105 8.77 -4.40 -3.42
N ALA A 106 7.86 -3.85 -4.20
CA ALA A 106 6.52 -4.42 -4.31
C ALA A 106 6.58 -5.74 -5.10
N ALA A 107 5.90 -6.79 -4.64
CA ALA A 107 5.84 -8.08 -5.34
C ALA A 107 5.23 -7.96 -6.74
N GLY A 108 4.33 -6.98 -6.95
CA GLY A 108 3.76 -6.66 -8.26
C GLY A 108 4.68 -5.84 -9.17
N ALA A 109 5.87 -5.41 -8.69
CA ALA A 109 6.90 -4.68 -9.46
C ALA A 109 8.31 -5.12 -9.02
N PRO A 110 8.70 -6.40 -9.19
CA PRO A 110 9.87 -7.00 -8.54
C PRO A 110 11.17 -6.86 -9.35
N ALA A 111 11.24 -5.94 -10.30
CA ALA A 111 12.36 -5.87 -11.26
C ALA A 111 13.72 -5.75 -10.56
N MET A 112 13.86 -4.86 -9.56
CA MET A 112 15.11 -4.68 -8.84
C MET A 112 15.44 -5.88 -7.94
N HIS A 113 14.47 -6.49 -7.27
CA HIS A 113 14.65 -7.72 -6.51
C HIS A 113 15.20 -8.84 -7.40
N THR A 114 14.56 -9.08 -8.55
CA THR A 114 15.01 -10.10 -9.51
C THR A 114 16.43 -9.81 -10.01
N SER A 115 16.72 -8.55 -10.32
CA SER A 115 18.01 -8.11 -10.82
C SER A 115 19.12 -8.23 -9.77
N PHE A 116 18.82 -7.92 -8.51
CA PHE A 116 19.77 -8.03 -7.40
C PHE A 116 20.29 -9.46 -7.24
N TYR A 117 19.39 -10.45 -7.19
CA TYR A 117 19.79 -11.84 -7.05
C TYR A 117 20.40 -12.44 -8.33
N ALA A 118 19.99 -11.96 -9.50
CA ALA A 118 20.58 -12.34 -10.77
C ALA A 118 21.93 -11.63 -11.07
N LYS A 119 22.27 -10.57 -10.32
CA LYS A 119 23.43 -9.69 -10.51
C LYS A 119 23.50 -9.08 -11.92
N LYS A 120 22.35 -8.84 -12.53
CA LYS A 120 22.22 -8.21 -13.85
C LYS A 120 20.85 -7.56 -13.99
N ALA A 121 20.74 -6.50 -14.76
CA ALA A 121 19.45 -5.84 -15.02
C ALA A 121 18.48 -6.79 -15.74
N ILE A 122 17.31 -6.98 -15.14
CA ILE A 122 16.20 -7.79 -15.66
C ILE A 122 14.92 -6.98 -15.48
N ASN A 123 14.35 -6.53 -16.59
CA ASN A 123 13.12 -5.76 -16.58
C ASN A 123 11.89 -6.67 -16.37
N SER A 124 10.88 -6.16 -15.70
CA SER A 124 9.59 -6.83 -15.58
C SER A 124 8.78 -6.69 -16.88
N LYS A 125 8.01 -7.72 -17.22
CA LYS A 125 7.13 -7.66 -18.40
C LYS A 125 5.95 -6.71 -18.17
N SER A 126 5.46 -6.65 -16.95
CA SER A 126 4.37 -5.77 -16.52
C SER A 126 4.53 -5.46 -15.04
N VAL A 127 3.90 -4.39 -14.58
CA VAL A 127 3.86 -3.99 -13.18
C VAL A 127 2.41 -3.74 -12.77
N ARG A 128 2.04 -4.18 -11.57
CA ARG A 128 0.74 -3.94 -10.97
C ARG A 128 0.87 -3.97 -9.44
N THR A 129 0.74 -2.82 -8.80
CA THR A 129 0.77 -2.69 -7.34
C THR A 129 0.07 -1.41 -6.91
N ILE A 130 -0.41 -1.37 -5.67
CA ILE A 130 -0.93 -0.15 -5.03
C ILE A 130 0.18 0.81 -4.61
N ALA A 131 1.44 0.40 -4.70
CA ALA A 131 2.61 1.21 -4.36
C ALA A 131 3.15 1.94 -5.60
N ASP A 132 2.39 2.93 -6.11
CA ASP A 132 2.71 3.67 -7.33
C ASP A 132 4.14 4.22 -7.36
N GLY A 133 4.61 4.78 -6.23
CA GLY A 133 5.95 5.38 -6.13
C GLY A 133 7.12 4.40 -6.30
N ILE A 134 6.87 3.09 -6.22
CA ILE A 134 7.85 2.02 -6.47
C ILE A 134 7.42 1.06 -7.58
N SER A 135 6.43 1.42 -8.38
CA SER A 135 5.93 0.64 -9.51
C SER A 135 6.80 0.85 -10.76
N VAL A 136 8.06 0.39 -10.69
CA VAL A 136 9.04 0.56 -11.76
C VAL A 136 9.26 -0.76 -12.49
N ARG A 137 9.17 -0.72 -13.83
CA ARG A 137 9.33 -1.87 -14.72
C ARG A 137 10.78 -2.11 -15.11
N ASP A 138 11.46 -1.03 -15.48
CA ASP A 138 12.77 -1.10 -16.10
C ASP A 138 13.87 -0.75 -15.06
N VAL A 139 14.88 -1.60 -14.98
CA VAL A 139 15.95 -1.48 -14.00
C VAL A 139 17.03 -0.54 -14.51
N SER A 140 17.36 0.46 -13.71
CA SER A 140 18.55 1.30 -13.90
C SER A 140 19.82 0.51 -13.64
N GLN A 141 20.67 0.35 -14.63
CA GLN A 141 21.95 -0.36 -14.49
C GLN A 141 22.87 0.34 -13.47
N PRO A 142 23.05 1.68 -13.50
CA PRO A 142 23.87 2.37 -12.50
C PRO A 142 23.34 2.17 -11.07
N ASN A 143 22.04 2.26 -10.86
CA ASN A 143 21.47 2.05 -9.53
C ASN A 143 21.61 0.60 -9.07
N LEU A 144 21.47 -0.38 -9.97
CA LEU A 144 21.73 -1.77 -9.63
C LEU A 144 23.15 -2.00 -9.15
N GLU A 145 24.15 -1.37 -9.78
CA GLU A 145 25.55 -1.46 -9.37
C GLU A 145 25.75 -0.92 -7.94
N HIS A 146 25.21 0.26 -7.63
CA HIS A 146 25.23 0.80 -6.26
C HIS A 146 24.52 -0.09 -5.25
N ILE A 147 23.36 -0.66 -5.64
CA ILE A 147 22.58 -1.57 -4.77
C ILE A 147 23.35 -2.86 -4.52
N LEU A 148 24.00 -3.44 -5.53
CA LEU A 148 24.83 -4.64 -5.37
C LEU A 148 26.04 -4.43 -4.46
N GLU A 149 26.57 -3.20 -4.41
CA GLU A 149 27.71 -2.85 -3.57
C GLU A 149 27.32 -2.55 -2.13
N CYS A 150 26.19 -1.84 -1.92
CA CYS A 150 25.88 -1.22 -0.64
C CYS A 150 24.66 -1.83 0.09
N VAL A 151 23.83 -2.65 -0.57
CA VAL A 151 22.61 -3.24 0.01
C VAL A 151 22.85 -4.70 0.37
N ASP A 152 22.50 -5.08 1.59
CA ASP A 152 22.76 -6.42 2.11
C ASP A 152 21.71 -7.45 1.65
N GLU A 153 20.46 -7.03 1.52
CA GLU A 153 19.34 -7.91 1.16
C GLU A 153 18.22 -7.13 0.47
N VAL A 154 17.53 -7.74 -0.48
CA VAL A 154 16.33 -7.17 -1.11
C VAL A 154 15.18 -8.15 -0.94
N VAL A 155 14.06 -7.66 -0.39
CA VAL A 155 12.86 -8.47 -0.14
C VAL A 155 11.66 -7.91 -0.89
N THR A 156 10.57 -8.69 -0.95
CA THR A 156 9.31 -8.24 -1.57
C THR A 156 8.17 -8.27 -0.57
N VAL A 157 7.25 -7.30 -0.72
CA VAL A 157 5.97 -7.24 -0.01
C VAL A 157 4.84 -7.20 -1.04
N ASP A 158 3.73 -7.87 -0.76
CA ASP A 158 2.55 -7.83 -1.61
C ASP A 158 1.62 -6.64 -1.26
N ASP A 159 0.61 -6.40 -2.10
CA ASP A 159 -0.31 -5.28 -1.93
C ASP A 159 -1.15 -5.38 -0.64
N GLU A 160 -1.43 -6.59 -0.16
CA GLU A 160 -2.16 -6.79 1.09
C GLU A 160 -1.29 -6.49 2.32
N GLU A 161 -0.03 -6.82 2.26
CA GLU A 161 0.97 -6.49 3.28
C GLU A 161 1.22 -4.98 3.33
N ILE A 162 1.32 -4.35 2.15
CA ILE A 162 1.44 -2.88 2.04
C ILE A 162 0.19 -2.19 2.62
N ALA A 163 -1.01 -2.66 2.26
CA ALA A 163 -2.26 -2.12 2.78
C ALA A 163 -2.35 -2.26 4.32
N ALA A 164 -1.89 -3.39 4.88
CA ALA A 164 -1.79 -3.58 6.33
C ALA A 164 -0.80 -2.58 6.96
N GLY A 165 0.33 -2.30 6.31
CA GLY A 165 1.29 -1.29 6.72
C GLY A 165 0.70 0.13 6.74
N ILE A 166 -0.04 0.52 5.69
CA ILE A 166 -0.75 1.80 5.63
C ILE A 166 -1.73 1.93 6.79
N LEU A 167 -2.56 0.91 7.00
CA LEU A 167 -3.55 0.92 8.07
C LEU A 167 -2.90 0.97 9.46
N PHE A 168 -1.82 0.23 9.68
CA PHE A 168 -1.04 0.27 10.92
C PHE A 168 -0.51 1.68 11.20
N LEU A 169 0.10 2.34 10.22
CA LEU A 169 0.63 3.69 10.36
C LEU A 169 -0.49 4.70 10.64
N LEU A 170 -1.62 4.59 9.95
CA LEU A 170 -2.79 5.44 10.17
C LEU A 170 -3.36 5.27 11.58
N GLU A 171 -3.55 4.02 12.04
CA GLU A 171 -4.19 3.74 13.32
C GLU A 171 -3.27 3.97 14.52
N ARG A 172 -1.99 3.59 14.41
CA ARG A 172 -1.06 3.61 15.54
C ARG A 172 -0.20 4.86 15.61
N GLN A 173 0.25 5.35 14.46
CA GLN A 173 1.17 6.50 14.39
C GLN A 173 0.47 7.79 13.98
N LYS A 174 -0.79 7.73 13.51
CA LYS A 174 -1.57 8.87 12.96
C LYS A 174 -0.90 9.50 11.74
N LEU A 175 -0.18 8.68 10.98
CA LEU A 175 0.50 9.07 9.76
C LEU A 175 -0.28 8.60 8.54
N VAL A 176 -0.47 9.50 7.57
CA VAL A 176 -0.99 9.18 6.24
C VAL A 176 0.20 8.93 5.32
N VAL A 177 0.34 7.70 4.85
CA VAL A 177 1.46 7.25 4.04
C VAL A 177 0.93 6.55 2.79
N GLU A 178 1.57 6.76 1.65
CA GLU A 178 1.26 6.03 0.42
C GLU A 178 1.83 4.61 0.41
N GLY A 179 1.46 3.79 -0.60
CA GLY A 179 1.91 2.40 -0.68
C GLY A 179 3.43 2.25 -0.71
N ALA A 180 4.14 3.09 -1.47
CA ALA A 180 5.59 3.09 -1.51
C ALA A 180 6.21 3.41 -0.15
N GLY A 181 5.67 4.42 0.56
CA GLY A 181 6.14 4.80 1.89
C GLY A 181 5.86 3.75 2.96
N ALA A 182 4.80 2.95 2.82
CA ALA A 182 4.44 1.90 3.78
C ALA A 182 5.20 0.58 3.58
N ALA A 183 5.85 0.39 2.42
CA ALA A 183 6.51 -0.87 2.06
C ALA A 183 7.58 -1.30 3.08
N SER A 184 8.37 -0.36 3.61
CA SER A 184 9.38 -0.65 4.64
C SER A 184 8.76 -1.19 5.93
N VAL A 185 7.67 -0.58 6.40
CA VAL A 185 6.94 -1.03 7.60
C VAL A 185 6.26 -2.36 7.35
N ALA A 186 5.69 -2.58 6.15
CA ALA A 186 5.11 -3.86 5.75
C ALA A 186 6.14 -5.00 5.83
N ALA A 187 7.36 -4.78 5.32
CA ALA A 187 8.43 -5.77 5.39
C ALA A 187 8.81 -6.15 6.83
N ILE A 188 8.85 -5.18 7.74
CA ILE A 188 9.12 -5.42 9.17
C ILE A 188 7.96 -6.18 9.81
N MET A 189 6.73 -5.73 9.62
CA MET A 189 5.53 -6.32 10.22
C MET A 189 5.35 -7.79 9.82
N HIS A 190 5.63 -8.11 8.56
CA HIS A 190 5.48 -9.46 8.00
C HIS A 190 6.77 -10.29 8.02
N ARG A 191 7.80 -9.82 8.75
CA ARG A 191 9.09 -10.52 8.95
C ARG A 191 9.69 -11.04 7.65
N LYS A 192 9.80 -10.16 6.64
CA LYS A 192 10.35 -10.52 5.34
C LYS A 192 11.86 -10.75 5.34
N PHE A 193 12.53 -10.37 6.41
CA PHE A 193 13.95 -10.60 6.66
C PHE A 193 14.18 -10.91 8.13
N GLU A 194 15.34 -11.49 8.45
CA GLU A 194 15.67 -11.88 9.82
C GLU A 194 16.26 -10.73 10.62
N PHE A 195 15.77 -10.55 11.85
CA PHE A 195 16.27 -9.57 12.81
C PHE A 195 16.06 -10.02 14.25
N ALA A 196 16.97 -9.62 15.14
CA ALA A 196 16.85 -9.86 16.57
C ALA A 196 15.70 -9.04 17.18
N LYS A 197 15.10 -9.53 18.29
CA LYS A 197 13.99 -8.84 18.93
C LYS A 197 14.36 -7.43 19.42
N GLU A 198 15.60 -7.26 19.83
CA GLU A 198 16.16 -6.01 20.36
C GLU A 198 16.77 -5.11 19.29
N ALA A 199 16.76 -5.53 18.02
CA ALA A 199 17.35 -4.76 16.92
C ALA A 199 16.66 -3.39 16.75
N LYS A 200 17.48 -2.35 16.63
CA LYS A 200 17.03 -1.00 16.30
C LYS A 200 16.90 -0.86 14.79
N ILE A 201 15.68 -0.77 14.31
CA ILE A 201 15.36 -0.74 12.88
C ILE A 201 14.83 0.63 12.49
N GLY A 202 15.52 1.30 11.58
CA GLY A 202 15.05 2.49 10.90
C GLY A 202 14.20 2.12 9.68
N ALA A 203 12.94 2.56 9.63
CA ALA A 203 12.06 2.35 8.49
C ALA A 203 11.83 3.67 7.76
N VAL A 204 12.13 3.71 6.46
CA VAL A 204 11.94 4.91 5.64
C VAL A 204 10.49 5.00 5.17
N LEU A 205 9.79 6.05 5.56
CA LEU A 205 8.46 6.41 5.07
C LEU A 205 8.61 7.46 3.97
N SER A 206 8.77 6.99 2.74
CA SER A 206 9.25 7.82 1.62
C SER A 206 8.24 8.76 0.99
N GLY A 207 6.94 8.61 1.33
CA GLY A 207 5.90 9.47 0.74
C GLY A 207 4.52 9.30 1.38
N GLY A 208 3.65 10.30 1.15
CA GLY A 208 2.28 10.35 1.68
C GLY A 208 1.23 10.76 0.65
N ASN A 209 1.56 10.74 -0.65
CA ASN A 209 0.66 11.16 -1.72
C ASN A 209 -0.31 10.03 -2.14
N ILE A 210 -1.13 9.58 -1.20
CA ILE A 210 -2.15 8.55 -1.44
C ILE A 210 -3.47 9.17 -1.88
N ASP A 211 -4.14 8.52 -2.83
CA ASP A 211 -5.50 8.86 -3.21
C ASP A 211 -6.48 8.53 -2.08
N VAL A 212 -7.37 9.48 -1.76
CA VAL A 212 -8.37 9.33 -0.69
C VAL A 212 -9.34 8.17 -0.99
N GLN A 213 -9.67 7.92 -2.26
CA GLN A 213 -10.50 6.78 -2.64
C GLN A 213 -9.78 5.45 -2.37
N MET A 214 -8.50 5.36 -2.73
CA MET A 214 -7.68 4.19 -2.43
C MET A 214 -7.57 3.97 -0.92
N LEU A 215 -7.33 5.05 -0.15
CA LEU A 215 -7.28 4.97 1.32
C LEU A 215 -8.60 4.46 1.91
N SER A 216 -9.74 4.91 1.38
CA SER A 216 -11.06 4.40 1.78
C SER A 216 -11.18 2.88 1.55
N VAL A 217 -10.76 2.39 0.38
CA VAL A 217 -10.77 0.95 0.07
C VAL A 217 -9.86 0.16 1.01
N ILE A 218 -8.67 0.67 1.31
CA ILE A 218 -7.73 0.04 2.26
C ILE A 218 -8.34 -0.04 3.66
N ILE A 219 -8.95 1.04 4.14
CA ILE A 219 -9.61 1.09 5.45
C ILE A 219 -10.75 0.05 5.50
N GLU A 220 -11.64 0.05 4.51
CA GLU A 220 -12.79 -0.86 4.47
C GLU A 220 -12.35 -2.33 4.47
N LYS A 221 -11.43 -2.69 3.58
CA LYS A 221 -10.87 -4.05 3.54
C LYS A 221 -10.15 -4.43 4.84
N GLY A 222 -9.39 -3.49 5.41
CA GLY A 222 -8.69 -3.71 6.67
C GLY A 222 -9.63 -3.95 7.86
N LEU A 223 -10.75 -3.24 7.92
CA LEU A 223 -11.78 -3.44 8.95
C LEU A 223 -12.45 -4.82 8.83
N ILE A 224 -12.69 -5.30 7.60
CA ILE A 224 -13.22 -6.65 7.36
C ILE A 224 -12.19 -7.70 7.79
N LYS A 225 -10.94 -7.61 7.34
CA LYS A 225 -9.87 -8.55 7.68
C LYS A 225 -9.54 -8.62 9.16
N SER A 226 -9.64 -7.49 9.86
CA SER A 226 -9.46 -7.43 11.31
C SER A 226 -10.69 -7.84 12.11
N HIS A 227 -11.74 -8.35 11.45
CA HIS A 227 -13.01 -8.74 12.06
C HIS A 227 -13.74 -7.61 12.81
N ARG A 228 -13.52 -6.36 12.37
CA ARG A 228 -14.19 -5.18 12.91
C ARG A 228 -15.42 -4.78 12.12
N LYS A 229 -15.59 -5.37 10.92
CA LYS A 229 -16.80 -5.33 10.10
C LYS A 229 -17.20 -6.74 9.67
N MET A 230 -18.49 -6.98 9.59
CA MET A 230 -19.10 -8.24 9.14
C MET A 230 -20.21 -7.93 8.18
N LYS A 231 -20.16 -8.49 6.96
CA LYS A 231 -21.22 -8.34 5.96
C LYS A 231 -21.99 -9.65 5.86
N LEU A 232 -23.29 -9.57 6.08
CA LEU A 232 -24.21 -10.71 6.08
C LEU A 232 -25.30 -10.51 5.06
N VAL A 233 -25.63 -11.58 4.36
CA VAL A 233 -26.83 -11.69 3.51
C VAL A 233 -27.76 -12.68 4.18
N ILE A 234 -28.88 -12.20 4.69
CA ILE A 234 -29.82 -12.97 5.52
C ILE A 234 -31.17 -13.08 4.82
N THR A 235 -31.71 -14.28 4.74
CA THR A 235 -33.06 -14.51 4.22
C THR A 235 -34.04 -14.58 5.37
N LEU A 236 -35.16 -13.85 5.24
CA LEU A 236 -36.26 -13.88 6.22
C LEU A 236 -37.63 -13.90 5.54
N ILE A 237 -38.65 -14.34 6.28
CA ILE A 237 -40.03 -14.30 5.80
C ILE A 237 -40.48 -12.83 5.75
N ASP A 238 -40.98 -12.39 4.59
CA ASP A 238 -41.47 -11.02 4.36
C ASP A 238 -42.84 -10.80 5.01
N LYS A 239 -42.83 -10.46 6.29
CA LYS A 239 -44.01 -10.10 7.05
C LYS A 239 -43.72 -9.02 8.09
N PRO A 240 -44.77 -8.28 8.55
CA PRO A 240 -44.60 -7.27 9.59
C PRO A 240 -43.88 -7.81 10.83
N GLY A 241 -42.86 -7.05 11.30
CA GLY A 241 -42.06 -7.39 12.47
C GLY A 241 -40.89 -8.35 12.23
N SER A 242 -40.69 -8.89 11.02
CA SER A 242 -39.54 -9.78 10.75
C SER A 242 -38.20 -9.06 10.85
N LEU A 243 -38.11 -7.88 10.27
CA LEU A 243 -36.91 -7.03 10.39
C LEU A 243 -36.66 -6.60 11.84
N MET A 244 -37.71 -6.26 12.58
CA MET A 244 -37.59 -5.88 14.00
C MET A 244 -36.96 -7.02 14.83
N ARG A 245 -37.41 -8.26 14.64
CA ARG A 245 -36.82 -9.42 15.35
C ARG A 245 -35.37 -9.65 15.00
N LEU A 246 -34.99 -9.46 13.73
CA LEU A 246 -33.60 -9.57 13.30
C LEU A 246 -32.74 -8.47 13.91
N THR A 247 -33.22 -7.22 13.91
CA THR A 247 -32.44 -6.09 14.49
C THR A 247 -32.37 -6.19 16.02
N ASP A 248 -33.37 -6.77 16.70
CA ASP A 248 -33.28 -7.07 18.13
C ASP A 248 -32.18 -8.09 18.47
N LEU A 249 -31.94 -9.07 17.59
CA LEU A 249 -30.83 -10.00 17.75
C LEU A 249 -29.49 -9.25 17.74
N PHE A 250 -29.26 -8.35 16.78
CA PHE A 250 -28.01 -7.56 16.70
C PHE A 250 -27.88 -6.58 17.88
N ARG A 251 -28.97 -5.98 18.33
CA ARG A 251 -29.00 -5.18 19.55
C ARG A 251 -28.52 -5.99 20.78
N ASN A 252 -29.04 -7.22 20.93
CA ASN A 252 -28.67 -8.10 22.02
C ASN A 252 -27.23 -8.60 21.92
N ALA A 253 -26.72 -8.75 20.69
CA ALA A 253 -25.31 -9.01 20.42
C ALA A 253 -24.41 -7.80 20.66
N ASN A 254 -24.97 -6.61 20.91
CA ASN A 254 -24.23 -5.35 21.00
C ASN A 254 -23.43 -5.04 19.73
N ALA A 255 -24.01 -5.38 18.57
CA ALA A 255 -23.50 -5.07 17.24
C ALA A 255 -24.22 -3.84 16.67
N ASN A 256 -23.46 -2.85 16.23
CA ASN A 256 -24.00 -1.68 15.56
C ASN A 256 -24.26 -1.97 14.09
N ILE A 257 -25.39 -1.54 13.56
CA ILE A 257 -25.73 -1.68 12.14
C ILE A 257 -25.18 -0.44 11.40
N ILE A 258 -24.30 -0.66 10.44
CA ILE A 258 -23.70 0.40 9.61
C ILE A 258 -24.59 0.65 8.38
N GLN A 259 -25.05 -0.45 7.75
CA GLN A 259 -25.85 -0.40 6.53
C GLN A 259 -26.84 -1.55 6.55
N ILE A 260 -28.01 -1.32 5.96
CA ILE A 260 -29.06 -2.31 5.74
C ILE A 260 -29.72 -2.06 4.38
N ASP A 261 -29.73 -3.10 3.54
CA ASP A 261 -30.43 -3.12 2.27
C ASP A 261 -31.49 -4.22 2.31
N TYR A 262 -32.71 -3.88 1.93
CA TYR A 262 -33.86 -4.80 1.96
C TYR A 262 -34.36 -5.08 0.54
N ASP A 263 -34.18 -6.31 0.08
CA ASP A 263 -34.63 -6.76 -1.25
C ASP A 263 -35.72 -7.83 -1.16
N ARG A 264 -36.84 -7.55 -1.79
CA ARG A 264 -37.99 -8.49 -1.93
C ARG A 264 -38.28 -8.83 -3.39
N PHE A 265 -37.53 -8.26 -4.32
CA PHE A 265 -37.84 -8.34 -5.75
C PHE A 265 -36.86 -9.24 -6.53
N SER A 266 -35.82 -9.74 -5.89
CA SER A 266 -34.86 -10.64 -6.53
C SER A 266 -35.58 -11.92 -7.00
N THR A 267 -35.36 -12.26 -8.26
CA THR A 267 -35.92 -13.49 -8.86
C THR A 267 -35.32 -14.77 -8.30
N LYS A 268 -34.31 -14.67 -7.46
CA LYS A 268 -33.67 -15.80 -6.76
C LYS A 268 -34.36 -16.15 -5.43
N LEU A 269 -35.27 -15.28 -4.94
CA LEU A 269 -36.01 -15.50 -3.71
C LEU A 269 -37.31 -16.27 -3.95
N SER A 270 -37.69 -17.09 -2.98
CA SER A 270 -39.01 -17.70 -2.96
C SER A 270 -40.08 -16.63 -2.70
N TYR A 271 -41.30 -16.85 -3.24
CA TYR A 271 -42.42 -15.94 -2.94
C TYR A 271 -42.71 -15.93 -1.44
N GLY A 272 -42.74 -14.72 -0.86
CA GLY A 272 -42.97 -14.52 0.57
C GLY A 272 -41.69 -14.44 1.39
N ASP A 273 -40.50 -14.52 0.76
CA ASP A 273 -39.21 -14.25 1.38
C ASP A 273 -38.67 -12.87 0.99
N ALA A 274 -37.84 -12.33 1.86
CA ALA A 274 -37.04 -11.14 1.61
C ALA A 274 -35.58 -11.42 1.96
N GLN A 275 -34.67 -10.76 1.27
CA GLN A 275 -33.23 -10.81 1.52
C GLN A 275 -32.79 -9.49 2.12
N ILE A 276 -31.98 -9.57 3.18
CA ILE A 276 -31.37 -8.40 3.81
C ILE A 276 -29.87 -8.53 3.70
N THR A 277 -29.25 -7.56 3.06
CA THR A 277 -27.81 -7.36 3.15
C THR A 277 -27.55 -6.39 4.28
N ILE A 278 -26.77 -6.81 5.28
CA ILE A 278 -26.49 -6.00 6.45
C ILE A 278 -24.97 -5.95 6.71
N ILE A 279 -24.49 -4.76 7.03
CA ILE A 279 -23.10 -4.55 7.45
C ILE A 279 -23.13 -4.17 8.94
N LEU A 280 -22.41 -4.95 9.74
CA LEU A 280 -22.29 -4.78 11.17
C LEU A 280 -20.91 -4.30 11.56
N GLU A 281 -20.84 -3.39 12.51
CA GLU A 281 -19.62 -3.11 13.27
C GLU A 281 -19.46 -4.18 14.36
N THR A 282 -18.25 -4.81 14.39
CA THR A 282 -17.97 -5.92 15.29
C THR A 282 -16.65 -5.67 16.07
N LYS A 283 -16.45 -6.43 17.15
CA LYS A 283 -15.34 -6.25 18.10
C LYS A 283 -14.28 -7.35 18.01
N GLY A 284 -14.18 -8.00 16.84
CA GLY A 284 -13.22 -9.08 16.63
C GLY A 284 -13.88 -10.44 16.37
N LYS A 285 -13.02 -11.47 16.25
CA LYS A 285 -13.44 -12.84 15.86
C LYS A 285 -14.48 -13.45 16.78
N GLU A 286 -14.30 -13.30 18.10
CA GLU A 286 -15.22 -13.87 19.10
C GLU A 286 -16.61 -13.23 19.02
N HIS A 287 -16.67 -11.91 18.81
CA HIS A 287 -17.93 -11.21 18.62
C HIS A 287 -18.66 -11.67 17.35
N GLN A 288 -17.92 -11.83 16.24
CA GLN A 288 -18.52 -12.38 15.02
C GLN A 288 -18.99 -13.84 15.20
N ALA A 289 -18.24 -14.66 15.95
CA ALA A 289 -18.64 -16.03 16.25
C ALA A 289 -19.95 -16.07 17.05
N MET A 290 -20.09 -15.23 18.07
CA MET A 290 -21.33 -15.09 18.85
C MET A 290 -22.52 -14.69 17.97
N ILE A 291 -22.33 -13.73 17.06
CA ILE A 291 -23.40 -13.31 16.13
C ILE A 291 -23.83 -14.47 15.23
N ARG A 292 -22.90 -15.27 14.70
CA ARG A 292 -23.21 -16.45 13.89
C ARG A 292 -24.01 -17.49 14.69
N GLU A 293 -23.64 -17.73 15.94
CA GLU A 293 -24.34 -18.65 16.84
C GLU A 293 -25.77 -18.18 17.09
N MET A 294 -25.97 -16.91 17.44
CA MET A 294 -27.30 -16.33 17.66
C MET A 294 -28.20 -16.41 16.40
N LEU A 295 -27.63 -16.18 15.21
CA LEU A 295 -28.38 -16.32 13.94
C LEU A 295 -28.78 -17.77 13.68
N ASN A 296 -27.90 -18.74 13.97
CA ASN A 296 -28.18 -20.18 13.83
C ASN A 296 -29.25 -20.65 14.81
N GLU A 297 -29.16 -20.26 16.08
CA GLU A 297 -30.17 -20.57 17.11
C GLU A 297 -31.56 -20.01 16.74
N ALA A 298 -31.56 -18.78 16.22
CA ALA A 298 -32.79 -18.13 15.73
C ALA A 298 -33.28 -18.67 14.37
N LYS A 299 -32.51 -19.60 13.76
CA LYS A 299 -32.82 -20.27 12.48
C LYS A 299 -32.90 -19.30 11.30
N TYR A 300 -32.11 -18.24 11.29
CA TYR A 300 -31.97 -17.39 10.12
C TYR A 300 -30.99 -18.01 9.12
N PRO A 301 -31.43 -18.30 7.86
CA PRO A 301 -30.48 -18.64 6.80
C PRO A 301 -29.64 -17.40 6.47
N PHE A 302 -28.31 -17.53 6.50
CA PHE A 302 -27.43 -16.43 6.14
C PHE A 302 -26.18 -16.91 5.39
N VAL A 303 -25.60 -16.00 4.62
CA VAL A 303 -24.30 -16.13 3.97
C VAL A 303 -23.45 -14.93 4.41
N GLU A 304 -22.21 -15.19 4.78
CA GLU A 304 -21.24 -14.14 5.05
C GLU A 304 -20.48 -13.79 3.78
N GLU A 305 -20.47 -12.52 3.39
CA GLU A 305 -19.64 -12.01 2.30
C GLU A 305 -18.34 -11.48 2.88
N VAL A 306 -17.21 -12.05 2.41
CA VAL A 306 -15.83 -11.70 2.82
C VAL A 306 -15.20 -10.73 1.84
#